data_0b54058c586654bcf689fad5da64df8d
#
_entry.id   0b54058c586654bcf689fad5da64df8d
#
_cell.length_a   1.000
_cell.length_b   1.000
_cell.length_c   1.000
_cell.angle_alpha   90.00
_cell.angle_beta   90.00
_cell.angle_gamma   90.00
#
_symmetry.space_group_name_H-M   'P 1'
#
loop_
_entity.id
_entity.type
_entity.pdbx_description
1 polymer ?
#
loop_
_entity_poly.entity_id
_entity_poly.type
_entity_poly.pdbx_seq_one_letter_code
_entity_poly.pdbx_strand_id
1 'polypeptide(L)'
;MSAAELRRGEQSALHCSGTRTLQVSPPGGGPDVAFRFGAVLDGTRTQEDVFRASGVRRLGELALRGFSCTVFTFGQTGSGKTYTLTGPPPQGEGVPVPPSLAGIMQRTFAWLLDRVQHLGAPVTLHASYLEIYNEQVRDLLSLGSPRPLPVRWNKTRGFYVEQLRVVEFGNLEALMELLQMGLSRRRSSAHTLNQASSRSHALLTLYISHQTALIPQPQQMPLVDPGEPPAGGKLCFVDLAGSEKVAATGSRGELMLEANSINRSLLALGEVWGRWTDIPSPSSVPDCSCPQWGKPEGA
;
A
#
# COMPACT_ATOMS: atom_id res chain seq x y z
N MET A 1 15.88 -3.61 -18.24
CA MET A 1 16.34 -4.96 -18.65
C MET A 1 17.28 -5.51 -17.58
N SER A 2 17.12 -6.76 -17.22
CA SER A 2 18.03 -7.46 -16.30
C SER A 2 19.35 -7.81 -16.99
N ALA A 3 20.41 -8.05 -16.21
CA ALA A 3 21.69 -8.49 -16.76
C ALA A 3 21.61 -9.82 -17.54
N ALA A 4 20.60 -10.66 -17.23
CA ALA A 4 20.35 -11.91 -17.93
C ALA A 4 19.70 -11.69 -19.31
N GLU A 5 18.77 -10.75 -19.42
CA GLU A 5 18.12 -10.35 -20.68
C GLU A 5 19.13 -9.69 -21.62
N LEU A 6 19.98 -8.81 -21.09
CA LEU A 6 21.06 -8.18 -21.86
C LEU A 6 22.05 -9.23 -22.43
N ARG A 7 22.42 -10.25 -21.61
CA ARG A 7 23.30 -11.34 -22.06
C ARG A 7 22.69 -12.21 -23.16
N ARG A 8 21.34 -12.30 -23.22
CA ARG A 8 20.62 -13.03 -24.28
C ARG A 8 20.43 -12.19 -25.55
N GLY A 9 20.90 -10.94 -25.56
CA GLY A 9 20.72 -10.03 -26.70
C GLY A 9 19.27 -9.53 -26.87
N GLU A 10 18.45 -9.62 -25.82
CA GLU A 10 17.07 -9.15 -25.86
C GLU A 10 17.03 -7.62 -25.96
N GLN A 11 16.10 -7.12 -26.76
CA GLN A 11 15.90 -5.68 -26.92
C GLN A 11 14.79 -5.20 -25.98
N SER A 12 14.93 -3.96 -25.49
CA SER A 12 13.90 -3.36 -24.66
C SER A 12 12.66 -3.06 -25.49
N ALA A 13 11.53 -3.63 -25.14
CA ALA A 13 10.23 -3.27 -25.68
C ALA A 13 9.66 -1.97 -25.07
N LEU A 14 10.30 -1.43 -24.02
CA LEU A 14 9.83 -0.26 -23.30
C LEU A 14 10.79 0.91 -23.51
N HIS A 15 10.26 2.05 -23.98
CA HIS A 15 11.02 3.26 -24.24
C HIS A 15 10.40 4.45 -23.51
N CYS A 16 11.17 5.09 -22.64
CA CYS A 16 10.75 6.33 -21.99
C CYS A 16 10.83 7.50 -22.99
N SER A 17 9.68 7.99 -23.41
CA SER A 17 9.57 9.17 -24.30
C SER A 17 9.19 10.39 -23.48
N GLY A 18 10.19 11.00 -22.80
CA GLY A 18 9.98 12.12 -21.89
C GLY A 18 9.64 11.68 -20.46
N THR A 19 9.16 12.62 -19.63
CA THR A 19 8.94 12.41 -18.19
C THR A 19 7.59 11.77 -17.83
N ARG A 20 6.68 11.63 -18.82
CA ARG A 20 5.30 11.17 -18.58
C ARG A 20 4.79 10.15 -19.59
N THR A 21 5.55 9.82 -20.61
CA THR A 21 5.13 8.92 -21.68
C THR A 21 6.04 7.70 -21.75
N LEU A 22 5.42 6.52 -21.73
CA LEU A 22 6.06 5.24 -21.96
C LEU A 22 5.57 4.69 -23.29
N GLN A 23 6.47 4.38 -24.21
CA GLN A 23 6.18 3.70 -25.46
C GLN A 23 6.49 2.21 -25.32
N VAL A 24 5.60 1.39 -25.86
CA VAL A 24 5.72 -0.07 -25.86
C VAL A 24 5.75 -0.53 -27.31
N SER A 25 6.86 -1.14 -27.72
CA SER A 25 7.01 -1.76 -29.05
C SER A 25 6.50 -3.20 -28.97
N PRO A 26 5.42 -3.58 -29.71
CA PRO A 26 4.89 -4.92 -29.66
C PRO A 26 5.84 -5.93 -30.31
N PRO A 27 5.95 -7.16 -29.79
CA PRO A 27 6.71 -8.21 -30.43
C PRO A 27 6.10 -8.54 -31.80
N GLY A 28 6.90 -8.51 -32.87
CA GLY A 28 6.46 -8.78 -34.23
C GLY A 28 6.30 -7.56 -35.15
N GLY A 29 6.71 -6.37 -34.71
CA GLY A 29 6.88 -5.21 -35.61
C GLY A 29 5.58 -4.43 -35.89
N GLY A 30 4.65 -4.38 -34.94
CA GLY A 30 3.48 -3.48 -35.00
C GLY A 30 3.82 -2.04 -34.60
N PRO A 31 2.87 -1.09 -34.73
CA PRO A 31 3.08 0.29 -34.30
C PRO A 31 3.24 0.37 -32.78
N ASP A 32 4.12 1.27 -32.32
CA ASP A 32 4.33 1.56 -30.91
C ASP A 32 3.04 2.06 -30.25
N VAL A 33 2.77 1.57 -29.05
CA VAL A 33 1.64 2.01 -28.22
C VAL A 33 2.17 2.93 -27.13
N ALA A 34 1.63 4.14 -27.04
CA ALA A 34 2.02 5.13 -26.04
C ALA A 34 1.05 5.14 -24.84
N PHE A 35 1.62 5.08 -23.64
CA PHE A 35 0.90 5.20 -22.38
C PHE A 35 1.34 6.47 -21.64
N ARG A 36 0.38 7.21 -21.06
CA ARG A 36 0.65 8.43 -20.30
C ARG A 36 0.47 8.17 -18.80
N PHE A 37 1.43 8.66 -18.00
CA PHE A 37 1.46 8.54 -16.55
C PHE A 37 1.67 9.90 -15.89
N GLY A 38 1.47 10.00 -14.58
CA GLY A 38 1.84 11.18 -13.79
C GLY A 38 3.35 11.45 -13.83
N ALA A 39 4.15 10.38 -13.77
CA ALA A 39 5.59 10.39 -13.99
C ALA A 39 6.05 9.03 -14.55
N VAL A 40 7.08 9.04 -15.40
CA VAL A 40 7.79 7.85 -15.85
C VAL A 40 9.23 7.97 -15.36
N LEU A 41 9.69 6.94 -14.64
CA LEU A 41 11.02 6.86 -14.05
C LEU A 41 11.75 5.68 -14.68
N ASP A 42 12.89 5.92 -15.27
CA ASP A 42 13.73 4.87 -15.85
C ASP A 42 14.55 4.12 -14.77
N GLY A 43 15.22 3.05 -15.19
CA GLY A 43 15.98 2.18 -14.27
C GLY A 43 17.24 2.81 -13.65
N THR A 44 17.58 4.05 -13.98
CA THR A 44 18.70 4.79 -13.37
C THR A 44 18.29 5.57 -12.13
N ARG A 45 16.98 5.69 -11.89
CA ARG A 45 16.43 6.48 -10.79
C ARG A 45 16.58 5.75 -9.45
N THR A 46 16.90 6.55 -8.44
CA THR A 46 17.09 6.10 -7.07
C THR A 46 15.77 5.97 -6.32
N GLN A 47 15.78 5.32 -5.16
CA GLN A 47 14.62 5.30 -4.24
C GLN A 47 14.19 6.71 -3.82
N GLU A 48 15.15 7.63 -3.67
CA GLU A 48 14.86 9.03 -3.37
C GLU A 48 14.12 9.73 -4.52
N ASP A 49 14.53 9.48 -5.77
CA ASP A 49 13.84 10.03 -6.96
C ASP A 49 12.40 9.51 -7.04
N VAL A 50 12.20 8.22 -6.78
CA VAL A 50 10.86 7.60 -6.73
C VAL A 50 10.02 8.26 -5.63
N PHE A 51 10.56 8.42 -4.42
CA PHE A 51 9.86 9.05 -3.31
C PHE A 51 9.44 10.49 -3.65
N ARG A 52 10.32 11.28 -4.27
CA ARG A 52 10.02 12.66 -4.69
C ARG A 52 8.95 12.73 -5.78
N ALA A 53 9.03 11.83 -6.75
CA ALA A 53 8.12 11.81 -7.91
C ALA A 53 6.74 11.21 -7.58
N SER A 54 6.63 10.36 -6.55
CA SER A 54 5.40 9.65 -6.21
C SER A 54 4.27 10.52 -5.67
N GLY A 55 4.57 11.74 -5.21
CA GLY A 55 3.58 12.63 -4.59
C GLY A 55 3.13 12.19 -3.19
N VAL A 56 3.77 11.19 -2.58
CA VAL A 56 3.37 10.63 -1.28
C VAL A 56 3.40 11.66 -0.14
N ARG A 57 4.29 12.65 -0.21
CA ARG A 57 4.30 13.76 0.76
C ARG A 57 2.98 14.52 0.78
N ARG A 58 2.41 14.81 -0.40
CA ARG A 58 1.09 15.45 -0.50
C ARG A 58 -0.02 14.58 0.11
N LEU A 59 0.03 13.27 -0.10
CA LEU A 59 -0.91 12.34 0.54
C LEU A 59 -0.73 12.34 2.07
N GLY A 60 0.50 12.38 2.57
CA GLY A 60 0.78 12.52 4.00
C GLY A 60 0.22 13.81 4.58
N GLU A 61 0.35 14.94 3.89
CA GLU A 61 -0.25 16.22 4.30
C GLU A 61 -1.79 16.16 4.33
N LEU A 62 -2.40 15.49 3.36
CA LEU A 62 -3.84 15.27 3.36
C LEU A 62 -4.26 14.35 4.51
N ALA A 63 -3.50 13.30 4.80
CA ALA A 63 -3.76 12.42 5.93
C ALA A 63 -3.63 13.16 7.27
N LEU A 64 -2.65 14.06 7.43
CA LEU A 64 -2.56 14.96 8.58
C LEU A 64 -3.78 15.89 8.72
N ARG A 65 -4.46 16.20 7.64
CA ARG A 65 -5.71 17.00 7.61
C ARG A 65 -6.98 16.16 7.82
N GLY A 66 -6.87 14.87 8.09
CA GLY A 66 -8.00 13.98 8.37
C GLY A 66 -8.48 13.16 7.17
N PHE A 67 -7.84 13.23 5.99
CA PHE A 67 -8.24 12.45 4.83
C PHE A 67 -7.71 11.02 4.89
N SER A 68 -8.45 10.11 4.24
CA SER A 68 -7.96 8.74 4.02
C SER A 68 -7.24 8.67 2.68
N CYS A 69 -5.95 8.35 2.72
CA CYS A 69 -5.07 8.29 1.56
C CYS A 69 -4.49 6.89 1.40
N THR A 70 -4.29 6.46 0.16
CA THR A 70 -3.73 5.14 -0.14
C THR A 70 -2.63 5.25 -1.18
N VAL A 71 -1.52 4.56 -0.92
CA VAL A 71 -0.39 4.34 -1.82
C VAL A 71 -0.32 2.84 -2.08
N PHE A 72 -0.35 2.42 -3.33
CA PHE A 72 -0.20 1.01 -3.67
C PHE A 72 0.79 0.78 -4.81
N THR A 73 1.42 -0.40 -4.82
CA THR A 73 2.28 -0.86 -5.91
C THR A 73 1.59 -1.96 -6.69
N PHE A 74 1.63 -1.85 -8.02
CA PHE A 74 1.03 -2.80 -8.96
C PHE A 74 2.05 -3.27 -9.98
N GLY A 75 1.97 -4.53 -10.38
CA GLY A 75 2.84 -5.14 -11.39
C GLY A 75 3.02 -6.64 -11.17
N GLN A 76 3.63 -7.31 -12.13
CA GLN A 76 3.91 -8.75 -12.03
C GLN A 76 4.90 -9.07 -10.90
N THR A 77 5.01 -10.34 -10.54
CA THR A 77 6.04 -10.83 -9.62
C THR A 77 7.43 -10.48 -10.15
N GLY A 78 8.32 -10.01 -9.27
CA GLY A 78 9.67 -9.58 -9.63
C GLY A 78 9.78 -8.17 -10.24
N SER A 79 8.67 -7.43 -10.44
CA SER A 79 8.70 -6.06 -10.98
C SER A 79 9.20 -4.99 -10.01
N GLY A 80 9.51 -5.33 -8.77
CA GLY A 80 10.03 -4.39 -7.78
C GLY A 80 8.99 -3.72 -6.89
N LYS A 81 7.74 -4.20 -6.82
CA LYS A 81 6.68 -3.66 -5.96
C LYS A 81 7.13 -3.49 -4.51
N THR A 82 7.49 -4.58 -3.86
CA THR A 82 7.97 -4.60 -2.47
C THR A 82 9.26 -3.79 -2.32
N TYR A 83 10.21 -3.91 -3.27
CA TYR A 83 11.45 -3.13 -3.27
C TYR A 83 11.19 -1.62 -3.29
N THR A 84 10.23 -1.16 -4.08
CA THR A 84 9.85 0.25 -4.16
C THR A 84 9.22 0.74 -2.84
N LEU A 85 8.39 -0.08 -2.21
CA LEU A 85 7.73 0.30 -0.95
C LEU A 85 8.67 0.22 0.26
N THR A 86 9.44 -0.86 0.41
CA THR A 86 10.18 -1.18 1.65
C THR A 86 11.69 -1.24 1.47
N GLY A 87 12.21 -1.05 0.25
CA GLY A 87 13.63 -1.27 -0.04
C GLY A 87 13.98 -2.76 -0.18
N PRO A 88 15.27 -3.08 -0.28
CA PRO A 88 15.76 -4.46 -0.38
C PRO A 88 15.47 -5.24 0.92
N PRO A 89 15.35 -6.57 0.84
CA PRO A 89 15.30 -7.40 2.03
C PRO A 89 16.59 -7.22 2.85
N PRO A 90 16.52 -7.36 4.18
CA PRO A 90 17.73 -7.33 5.03
C PRO A 90 18.74 -8.38 4.56
N GLN A 91 20.00 -7.99 4.46
CA GLN A 91 21.10 -8.88 4.03
C GLN A 91 21.57 -9.85 5.14
N GLY A 92 20.99 -9.79 6.35
CA GLY A 92 21.25 -10.61 7.52
C GLY A 92 20.40 -10.19 8.70
N GLU A 93 20.35 -11.02 9.76
CA GLU A 93 19.70 -10.63 11.01
C GLU A 93 20.42 -9.40 11.61
N GLY A 94 19.64 -8.35 11.92
CA GLY A 94 20.16 -7.14 12.55
C GLY A 94 20.89 -6.15 11.64
N VAL A 95 21.02 -6.42 10.34
CA VAL A 95 21.65 -5.46 9.41
C VAL A 95 20.58 -4.48 8.90
N PRO A 96 20.64 -3.19 9.26
CA PRO A 96 19.66 -2.22 8.81
C PRO A 96 19.83 -1.95 7.31
N VAL A 97 18.71 -1.73 6.63
CA VAL A 97 18.73 -1.28 5.22
C VAL A 97 19.38 0.10 5.16
N PRO A 98 20.42 0.30 4.32
CA PRO A 98 21.04 1.62 4.17
C PRO A 98 20.00 2.70 3.84
N PRO A 99 20.09 3.91 4.41
CA PRO A 99 19.13 4.99 4.15
C PRO A 99 18.96 5.34 2.66
N SER A 100 20.01 5.17 1.86
CA SER A 100 19.97 5.36 0.40
C SER A 100 19.03 4.38 -0.31
N LEU A 101 18.88 3.17 0.23
CA LEU A 101 18.03 2.10 -0.30
C LEU A 101 16.65 2.01 0.37
N ALA A 102 16.38 2.85 1.37
CA ALA A 102 15.08 2.91 2.03
C ALA A 102 13.96 3.19 1.01
N GLY A 103 12.86 2.43 1.09
CA GLY A 103 11.73 2.58 0.18
C GLY A 103 10.80 3.75 0.55
N ILE A 104 9.68 3.84 -0.15
CA ILE A 104 8.68 4.90 0.05
C ILE A 104 8.16 4.91 1.50
N MET A 105 7.89 3.75 2.10
CA MET A 105 7.36 3.66 3.46
C MET A 105 8.30 4.31 4.47
N GLN A 106 9.55 3.86 4.55
CA GLN A 106 10.51 4.36 5.53
C GLN A 106 10.75 5.86 5.38
N ARG A 107 10.86 6.35 4.14
CA ARG A 107 11.02 7.77 3.84
C ARG A 107 9.80 8.59 4.24
N THR A 108 8.60 8.03 4.03
CA THR A 108 7.35 8.67 4.45
C THR A 108 7.25 8.71 5.98
N PHE A 109 7.67 7.64 6.67
CA PHE A 109 7.64 7.59 8.13
C PHE A 109 8.53 8.66 8.75
N ALA A 110 9.77 8.77 8.28
CA ALA A 110 10.70 9.80 8.75
C ALA A 110 10.13 11.22 8.50
N TRP A 111 9.63 11.46 7.29
CA TRP A 111 9.03 12.74 6.93
C TRP A 111 7.76 13.05 7.75
N LEU A 112 6.87 12.07 7.96
CA LEU A 112 5.63 12.25 8.70
C LEU A 112 5.89 12.60 10.16
N LEU A 113 6.82 11.88 10.80
CA LEU A 113 7.18 12.13 12.20
C LEU A 113 7.82 13.51 12.38
N ASP A 114 8.70 13.91 11.47
CA ASP A 114 9.25 15.27 11.45
C ASP A 114 8.13 16.33 11.35
N ARG A 115 7.15 16.11 10.44
CA ARG A 115 6.01 17.04 10.31
C ARG A 115 5.15 17.09 11.55
N VAL A 116 4.85 15.95 12.18
CA VAL A 116 4.03 15.86 13.39
C VAL A 116 4.67 16.64 14.53
N GLN A 117 6.00 16.56 14.70
CA GLN A 117 6.73 17.32 15.72
C GLN A 117 6.59 18.85 15.56
N HIS A 118 6.40 19.30 14.31
CA HIS A 118 6.29 20.74 13.99
C HIS A 118 4.83 21.25 13.92
N LEU A 119 3.82 20.38 14.12
CA LEU A 119 2.42 20.80 14.02
C LEU A 119 1.92 21.65 15.20
N GLY A 120 2.65 21.67 16.33
CA GLY A 120 2.26 22.44 17.53
C GLY A 120 0.97 21.96 18.22
N ALA A 121 0.35 20.89 17.74
CA ALA A 121 -0.83 20.25 18.33
C ALA A 121 -0.50 18.78 18.64
N PRO A 122 -1.00 18.22 19.74
CA PRO A 122 -0.75 16.82 20.08
C PRO A 122 -1.44 15.90 19.08
N VAL A 123 -0.65 15.01 18.48
CA VAL A 123 -1.08 14.00 17.52
C VAL A 123 -0.71 12.63 18.07
N THR A 124 -1.68 11.72 18.07
CA THR A 124 -1.43 10.32 18.40
C THR A 124 -1.37 9.50 17.12
N LEU A 125 -0.34 8.68 17.00
CA LEU A 125 -0.07 7.86 15.82
C LEU A 125 -0.23 6.37 16.17
N HIS A 126 -0.97 5.65 15.33
CA HIS A 126 -1.12 4.21 15.44
C HIS A 126 -0.85 3.54 14.11
N ALA A 127 -0.50 2.26 14.14
CA ALA A 127 -0.30 1.43 12.96
C ALA A 127 -1.03 0.10 13.08
N SER A 128 -1.55 -0.40 11.97
CA SER A 128 -1.98 -1.78 11.79
C SER A 128 -1.30 -2.35 10.55
N TYR A 129 -1.04 -3.65 10.56
CA TYR A 129 -0.44 -4.33 9.42
C TYR A 129 -1.10 -5.68 9.21
N LEU A 130 -1.72 -5.87 8.07
CA LEU A 130 -2.45 -7.08 7.73
C LEU A 130 -2.01 -7.65 6.39
N GLU A 131 -2.26 -8.93 6.20
CA GLU A 131 -2.10 -9.66 4.95
C GLU A 131 -3.44 -10.21 4.50
N ILE A 132 -3.72 -10.14 3.19
CA ILE A 132 -4.84 -10.83 2.55
C ILE A 132 -4.25 -11.92 1.65
N TYR A 133 -4.52 -13.16 2.02
CA TYR A 133 -4.07 -14.35 1.30
C TYR A 133 -5.20 -15.35 1.18
N ASN A 134 -5.50 -15.80 -0.05
CA ASN A 134 -6.57 -16.77 -0.34
C ASN A 134 -7.89 -16.41 0.36
N GLU A 135 -8.39 -15.18 0.17
CA GLU A 135 -9.62 -14.60 0.76
C GLU A 135 -9.62 -14.54 2.30
N GLN A 136 -8.50 -14.77 2.95
CA GLN A 136 -8.34 -14.68 4.40
C GLN A 136 -7.53 -13.45 4.78
N VAL A 137 -8.02 -12.72 5.76
CA VAL A 137 -7.28 -11.59 6.36
C VAL A 137 -6.53 -12.09 7.59
N ARG A 138 -5.24 -11.79 7.69
CA ARG A 138 -4.36 -12.15 8.80
C ARG A 138 -3.69 -10.91 9.36
N ASP A 139 -3.62 -10.83 10.69
CA ASP A 139 -2.92 -9.74 11.37
C ASP A 139 -1.42 -10.06 11.46
N LEU A 140 -0.59 -9.22 10.85
CA LEU A 140 0.86 -9.34 10.87
C LEU A 140 1.51 -8.78 12.14
N LEU A 141 0.75 -8.06 12.99
CA LEU A 141 1.22 -7.53 14.28
C LEU A 141 0.69 -8.34 15.48
N SER A 142 -0.14 -9.36 15.28
CA SER A 142 -0.69 -10.22 16.34
C SER A 142 0.42 -10.88 17.16
N LEU A 143 0.27 -11.03 18.46
CA LEU A 143 1.24 -11.71 19.34
C LEU A 143 1.08 -13.24 19.37
N GLY A 144 -0.04 -13.75 18.85
CA GLY A 144 -0.36 -15.18 18.83
C GLY A 144 -0.18 -15.83 17.46
N SER A 145 -0.62 -17.08 17.36
CA SER A 145 -0.69 -17.79 16.09
C SER A 145 -1.59 -17.03 15.11
N PRO A 146 -1.18 -16.86 13.84
CA PRO A 146 -1.97 -16.15 12.85
C PRO A 146 -3.29 -16.91 12.61
N ARG A 147 -4.41 -16.27 12.93
CA ARG A 147 -5.76 -16.76 12.62
C ARG A 147 -6.42 -15.83 11.62
N PRO A 148 -7.31 -16.33 10.76
CA PRO A 148 -8.12 -15.47 9.91
C PRO A 148 -9.01 -14.55 10.76
N LEU A 149 -9.05 -13.27 10.39
CA LEU A 149 -9.89 -12.27 11.02
C LEU A 149 -11.08 -11.95 10.11
N PRO A 150 -12.30 -11.79 10.67
CA PRO A 150 -13.47 -11.46 9.87
C PRO A 150 -13.45 -10.01 9.43
N VAL A 151 -13.85 -9.78 8.17
CA VAL A 151 -14.14 -8.45 7.64
C VAL A 151 -15.61 -8.14 7.92
N ARG A 152 -15.87 -6.98 8.51
CA ARG A 152 -17.22 -6.50 8.85
C ARG A 152 -17.51 -5.21 8.14
N TRP A 153 -18.79 -4.87 8.04
CA TRP A 153 -19.25 -3.60 7.51
C TRP A 153 -20.09 -2.86 8.55
N ASN A 154 -19.85 -1.58 8.66
CA ASN A 154 -20.62 -0.69 9.54
C ASN A 154 -21.03 0.57 8.76
N LYS A 155 -22.26 1.04 8.94
CA LYS A 155 -22.82 2.20 8.21
C LYS A 155 -22.02 3.49 8.43
N THR A 156 -21.42 3.67 9.60
CA THR A 156 -20.65 4.87 9.95
C THR A 156 -19.18 4.81 9.51
N ARG A 157 -18.60 3.62 9.40
CA ARG A 157 -17.17 3.39 9.18
C ARG A 157 -16.83 2.70 7.87
N GLY A 158 -17.82 2.11 7.20
CA GLY A 158 -17.57 1.23 6.06
C GLY A 158 -17.04 -0.13 6.48
N PHE A 159 -16.13 -0.70 5.67
CA PHE A 159 -15.48 -1.97 5.98
C PHE A 159 -14.36 -1.83 7.00
N TYR A 160 -14.30 -2.76 7.94
CA TYR A 160 -13.23 -2.87 8.94
C TYR A 160 -12.92 -4.35 9.23
N VAL A 161 -11.75 -4.61 9.78
CA VAL A 161 -11.32 -5.95 10.21
C VAL A 161 -11.48 -6.05 11.72
N GLU A 162 -12.35 -6.98 12.14
CA GLU A 162 -12.65 -7.20 13.55
C GLU A 162 -11.42 -7.78 14.26
N GLN A 163 -11.10 -7.29 15.45
CA GLN A 163 -9.95 -7.69 16.26
C GLN A 163 -8.57 -7.48 15.60
N LEU A 164 -8.47 -6.64 14.57
CA LEU A 164 -7.17 -6.27 14.03
C LEU A 164 -6.39 -5.47 15.08
N ARG A 165 -5.15 -5.88 15.32
CA ARG A 165 -4.29 -5.17 16.27
C ARG A 165 -3.89 -3.81 15.70
N VAL A 166 -4.15 -2.77 16.47
CA VAL A 166 -3.73 -1.40 16.21
C VAL A 166 -2.75 -1.00 17.32
N VAL A 167 -1.54 -0.61 16.95
CA VAL A 167 -0.44 -0.35 17.87
C VAL A 167 -0.08 1.12 17.83
N GLU A 168 -0.04 1.76 18.99
CA GLU A 168 0.45 3.13 19.13
C GLU A 168 1.98 3.16 19.01
N PHE A 169 2.51 4.19 18.37
CA PHE A 169 3.95 4.44 18.27
C PHE A 169 4.25 5.94 18.37
N GLY A 170 5.37 6.28 18.97
CA GLY A 170 5.78 7.68 19.21
C GLY A 170 7.02 8.12 18.44
N ASN A 171 7.75 7.19 17.82
CA ASN A 171 9.01 7.51 17.14
C ASN A 171 9.23 6.61 15.91
N LEU A 172 10.26 6.94 15.13
CA LEU A 172 10.59 6.22 13.91
C LEU A 172 11.05 4.78 14.20
N GLU A 173 11.80 4.56 15.26
CA GLU A 173 12.34 3.24 15.62
C GLU A 173 11.20 2.25 15.88
N ALA A 174 10.25 2.61 16.75
CA ALA A 174 9.07 1.78 17.04
C ALA A 174 8.26 1.45 15.76
N LEU A 175 8.06 2.43 14.87
CA LEU A 175 7.37 2.18 13.60
C LEU A 175 8.16 1.25 12.67
N MET A 176 9.48 1.39 12.63
CA MET A 176 10.35 0.51 11.86
C MET A 176 10.35 -0.92 12.42
N GLU A 177 10.27 -1.11 13.72
CA GLU A 177 10.11 -2.42 14.37
C GLU A 177 8.79 -3.08 13.97
N LEU A 178 7.67 -2.34 13.97
CA LEU A 178 6.38 -2.84 13.51
C LEU A 178 6.43 -3.27 12.03
N LEU A 179 7.07 -2.49 11.17
CA LEU A 179 7.27 -2.84 9.76
C LEU A 179 8.09 -4.13 9.63
N GLN A 180 9.21 -4.26 10.33
CA GLN A 180 10.08 -5.44 10.29
C GLN A 180 9.38 -6.69 10.83
N MET A 181 8.62 -6.56 11.92
CA MET A 181 7.80 -7.64 12.46
C MET A 181 6.83 -8.17 11.41
N GLY A 182 6.08 -7.30 10.75
CA GLY A 182 5.12 -7.71 9.74
C GLY A 182 5.78 -8.34 8.52
N LEU A 183 6.88 -7.76 8.02
CA LEU A 183 7.66 -8.31 6.90
C LEU A 183 8.23 -9.70 7.22
N SER A 184 8.72 -9.91 8.45
CA SER A 184 9.22 -11.20 8.91
C SER A 184 8.11 -12.26 8.93
N ARG A 185 6.94 -11.92 9.46
CA ARG A 185 5.79 -12.83 9.53
C ARG A 185 5.22 -13.16 8.16
N ARG A 186 5.14 -12.19 7.27
CA ARG A 186 4.75 -12.43 5.87
C ARG A 186 5.70 -13.42 5.20
N ARG A 187 7.02 -13.31 5.43
CA ARG A 187 8.04 -14.24 4.90
C ARG A 187 7.91 -15.64 5.51
N SER A 188 7.71 -15.75 6.81
CA SER A 188 7.56 -17.04 7.49
C SER A 188 6.34 -17.81 6.99
N SER A 189 5.24 -17.10 6.69
CA SER A 189 4.07 -17.70 6.05
C SER A 189 4.36 -18.20 4.62
N ALA A 190 5.30 -17.56 3.91
CA ALA A 190 5.71 -17.94 2.57
C ALA A 190 6.52 -19.25 2.51
N HIS A 191 7.31 -19.57 3.54
CA HIS A 191 8.10 -20.80 3.58
C HIS A 191 7.26 -22.07 3.71
N THR A 192 6.05 -21.96 4.26
CA THR A 192 5.12 -23.09 4.42
C THR A 192 4.22 -23.32 3.20
N LEU A 193 4.09 -22.34 2.29
CA LEU A 193 3.11 -22.36 1.19
C LEU A 193 3.68 -21.64 -0.07
N ASN A 194 4.66 -22.24 -0.76
CA ASN A 194 5.12 -21.83 -2.10
C ASN A 194 5.06 -20.32 -2.41
N GLN A 195 6.08 -19.53 -2.02
CA GLN A 195 6.27 -18.10 -2.39
C GLN A 195 5.04 -17.17 -2.11
N ALA A 196 4.43 -17.26 -0.94
CA ALA A 196 3.20 -16.54 -0.59
C ALA A 196 3.28 -15.01 -0.77
N SER A 197 4.47 -14.37 -0.72
CA SER A 197 4.59 -12.91 -0.89
C SER A 197 4.21 -12.41 -2.28
N SER A 198 4.33 -13.23 -3.33
CA SER A 198 3.84 -12.89 -4.68
C SER A 198 2.35 -13.09 -4.86
N ARG A 199 1.69 -13.76 -3.90
CA ARG A 199 0.30 -14.21 -3.96
C ARG A 199 -0.59 -13.61 -2.87
N SER A 200 -0.04 -12.73 -2.06
CA SER A 200 -0.77 -12.04 -0.99
C SER A 200 -0.68 -10.52 -1.16
N HIS A 201 -1.72 -9.82 -0.70
CA HIS A 201 -1.69 -8.38 -0.53
C HIS A 201 -1.31 -8.05 0.90
N ALA A 202 -0.42 -7.09 1.11
CA ALA A 202 -0.06 -6.63 2.44
C ALA A 202 -0.41 -5.16 2.59
N LEU A 203 -1.15 -4.81 3.65
CA LEU A 203 -1.66 -3.47 3.92
C LEU A 203 -1.14 -2.97 5.26
N LEU A 204 -0.28 -1.95 5.23
CA LEU A 204 0.15 -1.22 6.42
C LEU A 204 -0.59 0.11 6.46
N THR A 205 -1.37 0.33 7.51
CA THR A 205 -2.15 1.56 7.69
C THR A 205 -1.64 2.35 8.89
N LEU A 206 -1.30 3.61 8.66
CA LEU A 206 -1.05 4.59 9.71
C LEU A 206 -2.33 5.36 9.98
N TYR A 207 -2.69 5.51 11.25
CA TYR A 207 -3.81 6.31 11.74
C TYR A 207 -3.26 7.54 12.44
N ILE A 208 -3.81 8.69 12.11
CA ILE A 208 -3.35 9.99 12.60
C ILE A 208 -4.53 10.66 13.31
N SER A 209 -4.50 10.70 14.64
CA SER A 209 -5.55 11.27 15.46
C SER A 209 -5.08 12.56 16.09
N HIS A 210 -5.76 13.66 15.82
CA HIS A 210 -5.53 14.91 16.51
C HIS A 210 -6.26 14.86 17.85
N GLN A 211 -5.54 15.11 18.95
CA GLN A 211 -6.19 15.38 20.22
C GLN A 211 -6.85 16.76 20.11
N THR A 212 -8.13 16.79 19.77
CA THR A 212 -8.92 18.00 19.97
C THR A 212 -8.91 18.24 21.48
N ALA A 213 -8.46 19.39 21.92
CA ALA A 213 -8.63 19.84 23.29
C ALA A 213 -10.14 20.07 23.50
N LEU A 214 -10.89 19.00 23.64
CA LEU A 214 -12.28 19.05 24.08
C LEU A 214 -12.22 19.39 25.56
N ILE A 215 -12.74 20.58 25.90
CA ILE A 215 -13.24 20.90 27.24
C ILE A 215 -13.88 19.62 27.80
N PRO A 216 -13.47 19.17 28.99
CA PRO A 216 -14.03 17.93 29.54
C PRO A 216 -15.54 18.12 29.76
N GLN A 217 -16.34 17.57 28.90
CA GLN A 217 -17.75 17.31 29.22
C GLN A 217 -17.77 16.01 30.06
N PRO A 218 -18.24 16.04 31.33
CA PRO A 218 -18.14 14.92 32.24
C PRO A 218 -19.13 13.80 31.97
N GLN A 219 -19.70 13.67 30.82
CA GLN A 219 -20.67 12.61 30.52
C GLN A 219 -20.47 12.12 29.09
N GLN A 220 -20.07 10.87 29.01
CA GLN A 220 -19.89 10.00 27.85
C GLN A 220 -18.44 9.89 27.35
N MET A 221 -17.63 9.10 28.08
CA MET A 221 -16.59 8.31 27.42
C MET A 221 -17.31 7.32 26.48
N PRO A 222 -17.14 7.42 25.15
CA PRO A 222 -17.55 6.31 24.29
C PRO A 222 -16.76 5.10 24.75
N LEU A 223 -17.41 3.98 25.07
CA LEU A 223 -16.80 2.69 25.17
C LEU A 223 -16.14 2.43 23.81
N VAL A 224 -14.83 2.70 23.70
CA VAL A 224 -14.03 2.36 22.52
C VAL A 224 -13.94 0.84 22.55
N ASP A 225 -14.63 0.21 21.64
CA ASP A 225 -14.59 -1.23 21.45
C ASP A 225 -13.12 -1.65 21.18
N PRO A 226 -12.53 -2.61 21.97
CA PRO A 226 -11.16 -3.03 21.72
C PRO A 226 -11.06 -3.66 20.32
N GLY A 227 -10.47 -2.94 19.38
CA GLY A 227 -10.38 -3.29 17.94
C GLY A 227 -10.95 -2.21 17.02
N GLU A 228 -11.41 -1.11 17.55
CA GLU A 228 -11.87 0.04 16.78
C GLU A 228 -10.69 0.85 16.23
N PRO A 229 -10.58 1.07 14.88
CA PRO A 229 -9.54 1.92 14.34
C PRO A 229 -9.72 3.37 14.85
N PRO A 230 -8.62 4.06 15.21
CA PRO A 230 -8.67 5.45 15.67
C PRO A 230 -9.38 6.36 14.66
N ALA A 231 -10.18 7.30 15.16
CA ALA A 231 -10.77 8.35 14.33
C ALA A 231 -9.68 9.33 13.87
N GLY A 232 -9.77 9.82 12.63
CA GLY A 232 -8.81 10.78 12.09
C GLY A 232 -8.38 10.46 10.67
N GLY A 233 -7.23 10.99 10.28
CA GLY A 233 -6.66 10.71 8.96
C GLY A 233 -6.00 9.34 8.88
N LYS A 234 -5.89 8.82 7.66
CA LYS A 234 -5.30 7.50 7.39
C LYS A 234 -4.34 7.59 6.22
N LEU A 235 -3.20 6.92 6.35
CA LEU A 235 -2.27 6.71 5.25
C LEU A 235 -2.00 5.21 5.13
N CYS A 236 -2.57 4.60 4.09
CA CYS A 236 -2.46 3.17 3.84
C CYS A 236 -1.43 2.89 2.74
N PHE A 237 -0.50 1.99 2.99
CA PHE A 237 0.45 1.45 2.02
C PHE A 237 0.07 0.03 1.68
N VAL A 238 -0.06 -0.26 0.39
CA VAL A 238 -0.51 -1.57 -0.10
C VAL A 238 0.54 -2.16 -1.04
N ASP A 239 1.14 -3.26 -0.62
CA ASP A 239 1.96 -4.12 -1.47
C ASP A 239 1.06 -5.20 -2.09
N LEU A 240 0.68 -5.01 -3.35
CA LEU A 240 -0.24 -5.92 -4.04
C LEU A 240 0.46 -7.21 -4.46
N ALA A 241 -0.30 -8.29 -4.54
CA ALA A 241 0.12 -9.54 -5.18
C ALA A 241 0.54 -9.34 -6.64
N GLY A 242 1.15 -10.34 -7.24
CA GLY A 242 1.56 -10.32 -8.64
C GLY A 242 0.37 -10.26 -9.60
N SER A 243 0.47 -9.43 -10.63
CA SER A 243 -0.60 -9.23 -11.64
C SER A 243 -0.44 -10.10 -12.88
N GLU A 244 0.40 -11.13 -12.82
CA GLU A 244 0.62 -12.08 -13.92
C GLU A 244 -0.63 -12.89 -14.25
N LYS A 245 -0.79 -13.25 -15.53
CA LYS A 245 -1.90 -14.10 -15.99
C LYS A 245 -1.71 -15.52 -15.48
N VAL A 246 -2.79 -16.13 -14.93
CA VAL A 246 -2.81 -17.53 -14.45
C VAL A 246 -2.36 -18.51 -15.53
N ALA A 247 -2.78 -18.31 -16.77
CA ALA A 247 -2.40 -19.15 -17.91
C ALA A 247 -0.88 -19.20 -18.15
N ALA A 248 -0.16 -18.12 -17.83
CA ALA A 248 1.29 -18.04 -17.99
C ALA A 248 2.05 -18.78 -16.89
N THR A 249 1.42 -19.05 -15.73
CA THR A 249 2.07 -19.71 -14.59
C THR A 249 2.00 -21.24 -14.62
N GLY A 250 1.23 -21.84 -15.55
CA GLY A 250 1.02 -23.29 -15.62
C GLY A 250 0.34 -23.90 -14.40
N SER A 251 -0.27 -23.09 -13.55
CA SER A 251 -0.92 -23.50 -12.30
C SER A 251 -2.12 -24.42 -12.57
N ARG A 252 -2.24 -25.51 -11.79
CA ARG A 252 -3.38 -26.48 -11.86
C ARG A 252 -3.92 -26.74 -10.46
N GLY A 253 -5.18 -27.18 -10.35
CA GLY A 253 -5.82 -27.53 -9.08
C GLY A 253 -5.93 -26.34 -8.11
N GLU A 254 -5.52 -26.52 -6.86
CA GLU A 254 -5.60 -25.49 -5.80
C GLU A 254 -4.82 -24.23 -6.14
N LEU A 255 -3.67 -24.35 -6.80
CA LEU A 255 -2.86 -23.22 -7.25
C LEU A 255 -3.59 -22.38 -8.31
N MET A 256 -4.47 -22.97 -9.10
CA MET A 256 -5.31 -22.25 -10.05
C MET A 256 -6.43 -21.48 -9.35
N LEU A 257 -7.04 -22.05 -8.31
CA LEU A 257 -8.05 -21.35 -7.49
C LEU A 257 -7.45 -20.14 -6.78
N GLU A 258 -6.27 -20.30 -6.20
CA GLU A 258 -5.51 -19.22 -5.56
C GLU A 258 -5.18 -18.09 -6.56
N ALA A 259 -4.65 -18.41 -7.72
CA ALA A 259 -4.31 -17.43 -8.75
C ALA A 259 -5.56 -16.70 -9.29
N ASN A 260 -6.70 -17.39 -9.37
CA ASN A 260 -7.98 -16.78 -9.73
C ASN A 260 -8.47 -15.80 -8.65
N SER A 261 -8.29 -16.12 -7.37
CA SER A 261 -8.60 -15.21 -6.24
C SER A 261 -7.78 -13.91 -6.33
N ILE A 262 -6.48 -14.03 -6.59
CA ILE A 262 -5.58 -12.88 -6.78
C ILE A 262 -6.08 -12.01 -7.94
N ASN A 263 -6.33 -12.59 -9.10
CA ASN A 263 -6.77 -11.84 -10.28
C ASN A 263 -8.15 -11.19 -10.07
N ARG A 264 -9.07 -11.84 -9.34
CA ARG A 264 -10.37 -11.27 -9.00
C ARG A 264 -10.22 -10.02 -8.12
N SER A 265 -9.36 -10.05 -7.10
CA SER A 265 -9.10 -8.89 -6.22
C SER A 265 -8.48 -7.73 -6.98
N LEU A 266 -7.52 -8.01 -7.89
CA LEU A 266 -6.90 -7.00 -8.73
C LEU A 266 -7.87 -6.42 -9.76
N LEU A 267 -8.77 -7.25 -10.34
CA LEU A 267 -9.82 -6.78 -11.24
C LEU A 267 -10.80 -5.84 -10.54
N ALA A 268 -11.28 -6.23 -9.35
CA ALA A 268 -12.15 -5.38 -8.53
C ALA A 268 -11.49 -4.03 -8.20
N LEU A 269 -10.19 -4.02 -7.88
CA LEU A 269 -9.43 -2.79 -7.69
C LEU A 269 -9.38 -1.96 -8.98
N GLY A 270 -9.18 -2.60 -10.13
CA GLY A 270 -9.17 -1.94 -11.44
C GLY A 270 -10.51 -1.30 -11.81
N GLU A 271 -11.63 -1.95 -11.49
CA GLU A 271 -12.99 -1.41 -11.70
C GLU A 271 -13.24 -0.18 -10.82
N VAL A 272 -12.83 -0.23 -9.56
CA VAL A 272 -12.88 0.93 -8.66
C VAL A 272 -12.03 2.06 -9.21
N TRP A 273 -10.81 1.76 -9.67
CA TRP A 273 -9.88 2.75 -10.25
C TRP A 273 -10.44 3.36 -11.53
N GLY A 274 -11.00 2.58 -12.45
CA GLY A 274 -11.62 3.07 -13.70
C GLY A 274 -12.71 4.10 -13.45
N ARG A 275 -13.53 3.91 -12.42
CA ARG A 275 -14.55 4.90 -12.01
C ARG A 275 -13.96 6.20 -11.45
N TRP A 276 -12.71 6.17 -10.94
CA TRP A 276 -12.03 7.36 -10.40
C TRP A 276 -11.28 8.15 -11.47
N THR A 277 -10.88 7.53 -12.56
CA THR A 277 -10.20 8.22 -13.68
C THR A 277 -11.12 9.12 -14.48
N ASP A 278 -12.44 8.89 -14.41
CA ASP A 278 -13.47 9.74 -15.03
C ASP A 278 -13.81 10.99 -14.19
N ILE A 279 -13.22 11.15 -13.00
CA ILE A 279 -13.36 12.35 -12.18
C ILE A 279 -12.35 13.39 -12.67
N PRO A 280 -12.77 14.65 -12.96
CA PRO A 280 -11.85 15.72 -13.36
C PRO A 280 -10.73 15.92 -12.35
N SER A 281 -9.52 16.21 -12.84
CA SER A 281 -8.33 16.37 -11.99
C SER A 281 -8.55 17.43 -10.90
N PRO A 282 -7.93 17.28 -9.71
CA PRO A 282 -8.14 18.17 -8.54
C PRO A 282 -7.82 19.66 -8.76
N SER A 283 -7.30 20.04 -9.92
CA SER A 283 -7.05 21.45 -10.29
C SER A 283 -8.33 22.24 -10.60
N SER A 284 -9.49 21.58 -10.67
CA SER A 284 -10.78 22.19 -10.97
C SER A 284 -11.80 22.09 -9.83
N VAL A 285 -11.40 21.63 -8.63
CA VAL A 285 -12.31 21.51 -7.48
C VAL A 285 -12.22 22.80 -6.67
N PRO A 286 -13.29 23.63 -6.64
CA PRO A 286 -13.43 24.69 -5.65
C PRO A 286 -13.55 24.06 -4.27
N ASP A 287 -13.09 24.74 -3.23
CA ASP A 287 -13.10 24.37 -1.81
C ASP A 287 -14.02 23.20 -1.41
N CYS A 288 -13.39 22.10 -0.99
CA CYS A 288 -14.06 20.84 -0.69
C CYS A 288 -15.00 20.92 0.51
N SER A 289 -16.29 21.04 0.25
CA SER A 289 -17.32 20.44 1.08
C SER A 289 -17.36 18.94 0.73
N CYS A 290 -17.14 18.06 1.72
CA CYS A 290 -17.14 16.61 1.55
C CYS A 290 -18.35 16.10 0.76
N PRO A 291 -18.18 15.29 -0.30
CA PRO A 291 -19.29 14.58 -0.89
C PRO A 291 -19.76 13.49 0.09
N GLN A 292 -21.01 13.56 0.52
CA GLN A 292 -21.68 12.46 1.19
C GLN A 292 -21.73 11.27 0.22
N TRP A 293 -21.24 10.12 0.66
CA TRP A 293 -21.31 8.87 -0.08
C TRP A 293 -22.76 8.52 -0.36
N GLY A 294 -23.17 8.63 -1.62
CA GLY A 294 -24.47 8.22 -2.10
C GLY A 294 -24.68 6.71 -1.87
N LYS A 295 -25.86 6.35 -1.38
CA LYS A 295 -26.32 4.97 -1.23
C LYS A 295 -26.29 4.27 -2.59
N PRO A 296 -25.92 2.97 -2.68
CA PRO A 296 -26.28 2.18 -3.85
C PRO A 296 -27.80 2.08 -3.90
N GLU A 297 -28.41 2.51 -5.00
CA GLU A 297 -29.80 2.23 -5.31
C GLU A 297 -29.92 0.75 -5.68
N GLY A 298 -30.80 0.03 -5.01
CA GLY A 298 -31.39 -1.24 -5.45
C GLY A 298 -30.63 -2.51 -5.06
N ALA A 299 -30.94 -3.08 -3.91
CA ALA A 299 -31.30 -4.48 -3.68
C ALA A 299 -31.99 -4.61 -2.31
#